data_89b7905ef948de505e3832d16a6812cd
#
_entry.id   89b7905ef948de505e3832d16a6812cd
#
_cell.length_a   1.000
_cell.length_b   1.000
_cell.length_c   1.000
_cell.angle_alpha   90.00
_cell.angle_beta   90.00
_cell.angle_gamma   90.00
#
_symmetry.space_group_name_H-M   'P 1'
#
loop_
_entity.id
_entity.type
_entity.pdbx_description
1 polymer ?
#
loop_
_entity_poly.entity_id
_entity_poly.type
_entity_poly.pdbx_seq_one_letter_code
_entity_poly.pdbx_strand_id
1 'polypeptide(L)' 'MRLSTRNQLTGTITDVQLGAVMATVRVKLDGGEQIVTASITKDAAEELGLKEGIPATVFVKSTEVAIGVE' A
#
# COMPACT_ATOMS: atom_id res chain seq x y z
N MET A 1 -2.35 -11.69 11.87
CA MET A 1 -1.37 -10.60 12.03
C MET A 1 -1.83 -9.66 13.12
N ARG A 2 -0.98 -9.43 14.09
CA ARG A 2 -1.34 -8.58 15.24
C ARG A 2 -0.45 -7.35 15.26
N LEU A 3 -1.03 -6.18 15.05
CA LEU A 3 -0.30 -4.92 14.92
C LEU A 3 -0.93 -3.85 15.80
N SER A 4 -0.11 -2.88 16.20
CA SER A 4 -0.61 -1.70 16.90
C SER A 4 -1.28 -0.72 15.93
N THR A 5 -0.90 -0.77 14.66
CA THR A 5 -1.47 0.11 13.62
C THR A 5 -2.95 -0.14 13.46
N ARG A 6 -3.76 0.92 13.62
CA ARG A 6 -5.22 0.81 13.56
C ARG A 6 -5.78 0.94 12.14
N ASN A 7 -5.10 1.70 11.29
CA ASN A 7 -5.56 1.91 9.92
C ASN A 7 -5.03 0.79 9.03
N GLN A 8 -5.87 -0.20 8.81
CA GLN A 8 -5.55 -1.39 8.02
C GLN A 8 -6.58 -1.49 6.91
N LEU A 9 -6.15 -1.22 5.68
CA LEU A 9 -7.04 -1.10 4.53
C LEU A 9 -6.73 -2.23 3.54
N THR A 10 -7.69 -3.10 3.31
CA THR A 10 -7.52 -4.23 2.40
C THR A 10 -7.78 -3.81 0.95
N GLY A 11 -7.07 -4.43 0.04
CA GLY A 11 -7.23 -4.15 -1.38
C GLY A 11 -6.44 -5.12 -2.24
N THR A 12 -6.30 -4.74 -3.51
CA THR A 12 -5.58 -5.54 -4.52
C THR A 12 -4.54 -4.66 -5.19
N ILE A 13 -3.33 -5.17 -5.35
CA ILE A 13 -2.27 -4.44 -6.03
C ILE A 13 -2.63 -4.30 -7.50
N THR A 14 -2.61 -3.06 -8.00
CA THR A 14 -2.90 -2.76 -9.41
C THR A 14 -1.63 -2.44 -10.20
N ASP A 15 -0.56 -2.03 -9.54
CA ASP A 15 0.66 -1.63 -10.23
C ASP A 15 1.86 -1.72 -9.29
N VAL A 16 2.99 -2.18 -9.81
CA VAL A 16 4.28 -2.19 -9.11
C VAL A 16 5.33 -1.67 -10.06
N GLN A 17 5.95 -0.56 -9.71
CA GLN A 17 7.03 0.04 -10.52
C GLN A 17 8.33 -0.01 -9.71
N LEU A 18 9.28 -0.78 -10.21
CA LEU A 18 10.57 -0.94 -9.55
C LEU A 18 11.56 0.09 -10.08
N GLY A 19 12.11 0.90 -9.18
CA GLY A 19 13.23 1.77 -9.49
C GLY A 19 14.54 1.10 -9.12
N ALA A 20 15.62 1.89 -9.03
CA ALA A 20 16.93 1.35 -8.65
C ALA A 20 16.98 0.96 -7.17
N VAL A 21 16.37 1.77 -6.31
CA VAL A 21 16.40 1.58 -4.85
C VAL A 21 15.00 1.50 -4.27
N MET A 22 14.06 2.26 -4.81
CA MET A 22 12.69 2.36 -4.32
C MET A 22 11.72 1.73 -5.32
N ALA A 23 10.57 1.35 -4.81
CA ALA A 23 9.47 0.84 -5.62
C ALA A 23 8.20 1.60 -5.28
N THR A 24 7.38 1.87 -6.29
CA THR A 24 6.06 2.47 -6.11
C THR A 24 5.02 1.39 -6.30
N VAL A 25 4.17 1.21 -5.31
CA VAL A 25 3.13 0.18 -5.32
C VAL A 25 1.78 0.87 -5.18
N ARG A 26 0.85 0.54 -6.08
CA ARG A 26 -0.50 1.07 -6.02
C ARG A 26 -1.47 -0.04 -5.66
N VAL A 27 -2.32 0.26 -4.69
CA VAL A 27 -3.31 -0.70 -4.18
C VAL A 27 -4.69 -0.09 -4.33
N LYS A 28 -5.55 -0.78 -5.04
CA LYS A 28 -6.96 -0.39 -5.13
C LYS A 28 -7.68 -0.98 -3.94
N LEU A 29 -8.28 -0.12 -3.12
CA LEU A 29 -8.98 -0.56 -1.91
C LEU A 29 -10.28 -1.28 -2.25
N ASP A 30 -10.63 -2.25 -1.42
CA ASP A 30 -11.88 -3.00 -1.58
C ASP A 30 -13.08 -2.08 -1.39
N GLY A 31 -14.13 -2.35 -2.14
CA GLY A 31 -15.41 -1.66 -2.01
C GLY A 31 -15.52 -0.35 -2.76
N GLY A 32 -14.54 0.02 -3.58
CA GLY A 32 -14.59 1.27 -4.35
C GLY A 32 -13.47 1.40 -5.35
N GLU A 33 -13.22 2.64 -5.76
CA GLU A 33 -12.21 2.96 -6.78
C GLU A 33 -10.98 3.67 -6.17
N GLN A 34 -10.89 3.76 -4.85
CA GLN A 34 -9.79 4.45 -4.19
C GLN A 34 -8.49 3.71 -4.38
N ILE A 35 -7.45 4.45 -4.76
CA ILE A 35 -6.10 3.91 -4.95
C ILE A 35 -5.19 4.52 -3.90
N VAL A 36 -4.46 3.66 -3.19
CA VAL A 36 -3.42 4.10 -2.26
C VAL A 36 -2.08 3.82 -2.88
N THR A 37 -1.21 4.82 -2.89
CA THR A 37 0.14 4.70 -3.43
C THR A 37 1.12 4.61 -2.28
N ALA A 38 1.97 3.59 -2.32
CA ALA A 38 3.02 3.39 -1.32
C ALA A 38 4.40 3.46 -1.99
N SER A 39 5.36 4.05 -1.29
CA SER A 39 6.75 4.05 -1.71
C SER A 39 7.51 3.21 -0.69
N ILE A 40 8.05 2.10 -1.13
CA ILE A 40 8.81 1.17 -0.28
C ILE A 40 10.13 0.86 -0.96
N THR A 41 11.03 0.18 -0.28
CA THR A 41 12.30 -0.20 -0.91
C THR A 41 12.04 -1.27 -1.96
N LYS A 42 12.86 -1.27 -3.01
CA LYS A 42 12.83 -2.30 -4.03
C LYS A 42 13.03 -3.68 -3.38
N ASP A 43 13.97 -3.77 -2.46
CA ASP A 43 14.25 -5.03 -1.76
C ASP A 43 13.02 -5.56 -1.03
N ALA A 44 12.27 -4.69 -0.34
CA ALA A 44 11.06 -5.10 0.35
C ALA A 44 10.00 -5.59 -0.64
N ALA A 45 9.84 -4.88 -1.76
CA ALA A 45 8.89 -5.29 -2.79
C ALA A 45 9.22 -6.66 -3.35
N GLU A 46 10.51 -6.93 -3.57
CA GLU A 46 10.97 -8.21 -4.09
C GLU A 46 10.84 -9.32 -3.07
N GLU A 47 11.21 -9.08 -1.81
CA GLU A 47 11.09 -10.06 -0.74
C GLU A 47 9.63 -10.48 -0.51
N LEU A 48 8.72 -9.53 -0.57
CA LEU A 48 7.30 -9.80 -0.39
C LEU A 48 6.64 -10.37 -1.64
N GLY A 49 7.34 -10.40 -2.75
CA GLY A 49 6.80 -10.92 -4.00
C GLY A 49 5.64 -10.12 -4.53
N LEU A 50 5.68 -8.80 -4.34
CA LEU A 50 4.57 -7.93 -4.74
C LEU A 50 4.45 -7.89 -6.25
N LYS A 51 3.23 -8.09 -6.73
CA LYS A 51 2.93 -8.01 -8.16
C LYS A 51 1.46 -7.67 -8.36
N GLU A 52 1.15 -7.23 -9.55
CA GLU A 52 -0.22 -6.90 -9.94
C GLU A 52 -1.13 -8.10 -9.74
N GLY A 53 -2.30 -7.86 -9.15
CA GLY A 53 -3.35 -8.86 -8.99
C GLY A 53 -3.38 -9.56 -7.63
N ILE A 54 -2.35 -9.44 -6.80
CA ILE A 54 -2.39 -10.11 -5.50
C ILE A 54 -3.06 -9.22 -4.43
N PRO A 55 -3.71 -9.85 -3.45
CA PRO A 55 -4.29 -9.08 -2.34
C PRO A 55 -3.19 -8.48 -1.45
N ALA A 56 -3.47 -7.31 -0.89
CA ALA A 56 -2.54 -6.63 0.01
C ALA A 56 -3.33 -5.84 1.04
N THR A 57 -2.69 -5.60 2.17
CA THR A 57 -3.23 -4.73 3.21
C THR A 57 -2.33 -3.51 3.33
N VAL A 58 -2.94 -2.33 3.31
CA VAL A 58 -2.24 -1.05 3.47
C VAL A 58 -2.32 -0.64 4.93
N PHE A 59 -1.19 -0.29 5.52
CA PHE A 59 -1.10 0.16 6.90
C PHE A 59 -0.70 1.63 6.93
N VAL A 60 -1.47 2.46 7.63
CA VAL A 60 -1.17 3.89 7.75
C VAL A 60 -1.14 4.26 9.22
N LYS A 61 -0.01 4.77 9.68
CA LYS A 61 0.10 5.23 11.07
C LYS A 61 -0.85 6.39 11.31
N SER A 62 -1.56 6.36 12.44
CA SER A 62 -2.53 7.40 12.77
C SER A 62 -1.92 8.81 12.78
N THR A 63 -0.65 8.91 13.16
CA THR A 63 0.07 10.19 13.21
C THR A 63 0.39 10.75 11.82
N GLU A 64 0.26 9.95 10.77
CA GLU A 64 0.57 10.34 9.39
C GLU A 64 -0.69 10.67 8.58
N VAL A 65 -1.86 10.58 9.20
CA VAL A 65 -3.12 10.81 8.50
C VAL A 65 -3.56 12.26 8.68
N ALA A 66 -3.84 12.94 7.59
CA ALA A 66 -4.36 14.30 7.60
C ALA A 66 -5.83 14.28 7.17
N ILE A 67 -6.58 15.30 7.58
CA ILE A 67 -7.99 15.41 7.26
C ILE A 67 -8.22 16.70 6.47
N GLY A 68 -9.03 16.58 5.42
CA GLY A 68 -9.46 17.74 4.65
C GLY A 68 -10.97 17.72 4.48
N VAL A 69 -11.60 18.90 4.54
CA VAL A 69 -13.04 19.06 4.25
C VAL A 69 -13.23 20.34 3.44
N GLU A 70 -14.37 20.46 2.79
CA GLU A 70 -14.76 21.69 2.08
C GLU A 70 -15.32 22.74 3.05
#